data_56e3270b5f89c289f7f499e6d73106c8
#
_entry.id   56e3270b5f89c289f7f499e6d73106c8
#
_cell.length_a   1.000
_cell.length_b   1.000
_cell.length_c   1.000
_cell.angle_alpha   90.00
_cell.angle_beta   90.00
_cell.angle_gamma   90.00
#
_symmetry.space_group_name_H-M   'P 1'
#
loop_
_entity.id
_entity.type
_entity.pdbx_description
1 polymer ?
#
loop_
_entity_poly.entity_id
_entity_poly.type
_entity_poly.pdbx_seq_one_letter_code
_entity_poly.pdbx_strand_id
1 'polypeptide(L)'
;PGEAGAQTALTQFLDRHVQDYGDGRDIPAEPNTSKLSPYLRFGNISPRQVWQAAQASKLERPEAAGSIEKFLSEIGWREFCYHLLFHFPTMPNEAFNPKFSFFPWDDDPERLVAWQSGQTGYPIVDAGMRELWQTGFMHNRVRMVVASFLTKHLLLNWRAGEEWFWDCLLDADIASNACSWQWVGGSGADASPYFRIFNPIAQGEKFDKAGAYTRRWVPEVADLPDKYLHKPWEAPDDVLLAAGVRLGDTYPHPIVDHKTAREAALSAYGTLKSLD
;
A
#
# COMPACT_ATOMS: atom_id res chain seq x y z
N PRO A 1 19.40 -15.11 0.16
CA PRO A 1 18.41 -15.61 -0.79
C PRO A 1 18.13 -17.10 -0.55
N GLY A 2 17.02 -17.62 -1.11
CA GLY A 2 16.64 -19.02 -1.01
C GLY A 2 16.10 -19.40 0.38
N GLU A 3 16.03 -20.72 0.65
CA GLU A 3 15.47 -21.28 1.89
C GLU A 3 16.22 -20.80 3.14
N ALA A 4 17.55 -20.76 3.10
CA ALA A 4 18.34 -20.28 4.24
C ALA A 4 18.05 -18.81 4.56
N GLY A 5 17.88 -17.96 3.53
CA GLY A 5 17.47 -16.55 3.70
C GLY A 5 16.08 -16.43 4.29
N ALA A 6 15.13 -17.28 3.86
CA ALA A 6 13.78 -17.31 4.39
C ALA A 6 13.74 -17.70 5.88
N GLN A 7 14.49 -18.73 6.27
CA GLN A 7 14.60 -19.16 7.66
C GLN A 7 15.24 -18.08 8.55
N THR A 8 16.31 -17.45 8.05
CA THR A 8 16.95 -16.33 8.76
C THR A 8 15.97 -15.17 8.98
N ALA A 9 15.22 -14.77 7.93
CA ALA A 9 14.24 -13.69 8.04
C ALA A 9 13.12 -14.03 9.03
N LEU A 10 12.59 -15.27 8.99
CA LEU A 10 11.56 -15.73 9.92
C LEU A 10 12.07 -15.70 11.38
N THR A 11 13.26 -16.27 11.62
CA THR A 11 13.86 -16.30 12.97
C THR A 11 14.11 -14.88 13.49
N GLN A 12 14.72 -14.01 12.69
CA GLN A 12 14.96 -12.62 13.09
C GLN A 12 13.65 -11.88 13.41
N PHE A 13 12.61 -12.07 12.60
CA PHE A 13 11.31 -11.47 12.84
C PHE A 13 10.68 -11.97 14.14
N LEU A 14 10.63 -13.28 14.34
CA LEU A 14 10.05 -13.87 15.52
C LEU A 14 10.84 -13.51 16.81
N ASP A 15 12.17 -13.37 16.71
CA ASP A 15 13.00 -13.07 17.90
C ASP A 15 13.00 -11.60 18.29
N ARG A 16 12.91 -10.69 17.32
CA ARG A 16 13.20 -9.26 17.54
C ARG A 16 12.02 -8.32 17.33
N HIS A 17 11.06 -8.70 16.47
CA HIS A 17 10.06 -7.75 15.94
C HIS A 17 8.62 -8.19 16.16
N VAL A 18 8.35 -9.49 16.38
CA VAL A 18 6.97 -9.99 16.45
C VAL A 18 6.20 -9.41 17.64
N GLN A 19 6.88 -9.09 18.74
CA GLN A 19 6.23 -8.50 19.91
C GLN A 19 5.57 -7.16 19.57
N ASP A 20 6.25 -6.33 18.79
CA ASP A 20 5.78 -4.99 18.41
C ASP A 20 4.95 -4.99 17.12
N TYR A 21 4.76 -6.16 16.50
CA TYR A 21 4.09 -6.27 15.20
C TYR A 21 2.66 -5.74 15.24
N GLY A 22 1.92 -5.97 16.32
CA GLY A 22 0.53 -5.53 16.44
C GLY A 22 0.32 -4.05 16.18
N ASP A 23 1.17 -3.22 16.76
CA ASP A 23 1.10 -1.76 16.68
C ASP A 23 2.03 -1.20 15.59
N GLY A 24 3.23 -1.78 15.45
CA GLY A 24 4.28 -1.28 14.56
C GLY A 24 4.13 -1.68 13.09
N ARG A 25 3.28 -2.68 12.79
CA ARG A 25 3.09 -3.16 11.40
C ARG A 25 2.59 -2.12 10.42
N ASP A 26 2.00 -1.04 10.91
CA ASP A 26 1.45 0.03 10.10
C ASP A 26 2.40 1.23 9.92
N ILE A 27 3.57 1.19 10.54
CA ILE A 27 4.58 2.27 10.50
C ILE A 27 5.65 1.94 9.44
N PRO A 28 5.65 2.60 8.27
CA PRO A 28 6.54 2.22 7.16
C PRO A 28 8.03 2.40 7.44
N ALA A 29 8.38 3.36 8.32
CA ALA A 29 9.77 3.64 8.69
C ALA A 29 10.37 2.58 9.61
N GLU A 30 9.54 1.78 10.29
CA GLU A 30 9.97 0.84 11.31
C GLU A 30 10.20 -0.58 10.76
N PRO A 31 11.18 -1.34 11.29
CA PRO A 31 11.50 -2.69 10.81
C PRO A 31 10.53 -3.76 11.34
N ASN A 32 9.28 -3.43 11.63
CA ASN A 32 8.33 -4.28 12.35
C ASN A 32 7.54 -5.25 11.43
N THR A 33 7.99 -5.47 10.20
CA THR A 33 7.39 -6.45 9.28
C THR A 33 8.35 -7.60 8.98
N SER A 34 7.81 -8.78 8.71
CA SER A 34 8.61 -9.99 8.50
C SER A 34 9.42 -10.01 7.19
N LYS A 35 8.98 -9.24 6.19
CA LYS A 35 9.52 -9.24 4.81
C LYS A 35 9.60 -10.65 4.19
N LEU A 36 8.67 -11.54 4.59
CA LEU A 36 8.63 -12.94 4.11
C LEU A 36 7.90 -13.10 2.77
N SER A 37 7.18 -12.06 2.32
CA SER A 37 6.35 -12.16 1.11
C SER A 37 7.09 -12.64 -0.15
N PRO A 38 8.32 -12.18 -0.47
CA PRO A 38 9.06 -12.73 -1.62
C PRO A 38 9.41 -14.22 -1.42
N TYR A 39 9.79 -14.63 -0.23
CA TYR A 39 10.13 -16.02 0.07
C TYR A 39 8.91 -16.95 -0.02
N LEU A 40 7.75 -16.47 0.45
CA LEU A 40 6.47 -17.18 0.32
C LEU A 40 6.04 -17.26 -1.15
N ARG A 41 6.26 -16.20 -1.93
CA ARG A 41 5.93 -16.15 -3.36
C ARG A 41 6.69 -17.20 -4.17
N PHE A 42 7.98 -17.34 -3.91
CA PHE A 42 8.86 -18.28 -4.62
C PHE A 42 8.99 -19.65 -3.96
N GLY A 43 8.22 -19.93 -2.90
CA GLY A 43 8.22 -21.23 -2.24
C GLY A 43 9.51 -21.56 -1.47
N ASN A 44 10.34 -20.54 -1.15
CA ASN A 44 11.52 -20.73 -0.30
C ASN A 44 11.15 -21.05 1.16
N ILE A 45 9.93 -20.72 1.55
CA ILE A 45 9.30 -21.13 2.80
C ILE A 45 7.80 -21.29 2.56
N SER A 46 7.19 -22.30 3.19
CA SER A 46 5.75 -22.51 3.07
C SER A 46 4.97 -21.75 4.16
N PRO A 47 3.71 -21.36 3.90
CA PRO A 47 2.84 -20.78 4.93
C PRO A 47 2.72 -21.67 6.16
N ARG A 48 2.73 -22.99 5.97
CA ARG A 48 2.66 -23.98 7.07
C ARG A 48 3.90 -23.91 7.98
N GLN A 49 5.11 -23.79 7.41
CA GLN A 49 6.33 -23.61 8.20
C GLN A 49 6.30 -22.31 9.01
N VAL A 50 5.87 -21.21 8.38
CA VAL A 50 5.71 -19.91 9.06
C VAL A 50 4.70 -20.03 10.21
N TRP A 51 3.56 -20.67 9.95
CA TRP A 51 2.51 -20.91 10.96
C TRP A 51 3.02 -21.70 12.16
N GLN A 52 3.70 -22.83 11.92
CA GLN A 52 4.24 -23.68 12.98
C GLN A 52 5.28 -22.95 13.82
N ALA A 53 6.21 -22.22 13.19
CA ALA A 53 7.22 -21.44 13.92
C ALA A 53 6.60 -20.32 14.76
N ALA A 54 5.59 -19.62 14.23
CA ALA A 54 4.88 -18.58 14.95
C ALA A 54 4.07 -19.17 16.14
N GLN A 55 3.44 -20.32 15.99
CA GLN A 55 2.74 -21.01 17.09
C GLN A 55 3.72 -21.48 18.18
N ALA A 56 4.89 -22.00 17.82
CA ALA A 56 5.92 -22.34 18.78
C ALA A 56 6.39 -21.09 19.55
N SER A 57 6.68 -20.00 18.84
CA SER A 57 7.04 -18.71 19.45
C SER A 57 5.96 -18.18 20.41
N LYS A 58 4.68 -18.38 20.09
CA LYS A 58 3.56 -18.00 20.96
C LYS A 58 3.53 -18.76 22.29
N LEU A 59 3.93 -20.04 22.29
CA LEU A 59 4.02 -20.84 23.50
C LEU A 59 5.19 -20.40 24.39
N GLU A 60 6.32 -20.01 23.78
CA GLU A 60 7.51 -19.55 24.48
C GLU A 60 7.39 -18.12 25.01
N ARG A 61 6.58 -17.28 24.32
CA ARG A 61 6.40 -15.85 24.61
C ARG A 61 4.92 -15.46 24.67
N PRO A 62 4.20 -15.83 25.75
CA PRO A 62 2.78 -15.54 25.88
C PRO A 62 2.43 -14.06 25.82
N GLU A 63 3.35 -13.17 26.19
CA GLU A 63 3.21 -11.72 26.12
C GLU A 63 3.10 -11.19 24.68
N ALA A 64 3.69 -11.89 23.71
CA ALA A 64 3.60 -11.56 22.29
C ALA A 64 2.39 -12.20 21.58
N ALA A 65 1.57 -12.97 22.29
CA ALA A 65 0.50 -13.78 21.70
C ALA A 65 -0.43 -12.98 20.79
N GLY A 66 -0.86 -11.78 21.20
CA GLY A 66 -1.75 -10.93 20.40
C GLY A 66 -1.11 -10.46 19.09
N SER A 67 0.16 -10.07 19.12
CA SER A 67 0.93 -9.69 17.94
C SER A 67 1.18 -10.88 17.01
N ILE A 68 1.44 -12.06 17.56
CA ILE A 68 1.61 -13.31 16.79
C ILE A 68 0.29 -13.69 16.09
N GLU A 69 -0.85 -13.61 16.79
CA GLU A 69 -2.16 -13.87 16.18
C GLU A 69 -2.46 -12.89 15.05
N LYS A 70 -2.11 -11.62 15.24
CA LYS A 70 -2.23 -10.62 14.18
C LYS A 70 -1.34 -10.95 12.97
N PHE A 71 -0.11 -11.40 13.19
CA PHE A 71 0.77 -11.86 12.13
C PHE A 71 0.21 -13.10 11.40
N LEU A 72 -0.30 -14.07 12.14
CA LEU A 72 -0.92 -15.27 11.56
C LEU A 72 -2.17 -14.95 10.75
N SER A 73 -2.94 -13.92 11.12
CA SER A 73 -4.08 -13.48 10.32
C SER A 73 -3.67 -13.01 8.92
N GLU A 74 -2.46 -12.44 8.75
CA GLU A 74 -1.97 -12.05 7.42
C GLU A 74 -1.61 -13.26 6.55
N ILE A 75 -1.13 -14.35 7.16
CA ILE A 75 -0.97 -15.63 6.46
C ILE A 75 -2.35 -16.19 6.04
N GLY A 76 -3.36 -16.03 6.92
CA GLY A 76 -4.75 -16.38 6.60
C GLY A 76 -5.32 -15.58 5.43
N TRP A 77 -5.06 -14.27 5.36
CA TRP A 77 -5.47 -13.44 4.22
C TRP A 77 -4.84 -13.89 2.91
N ARG A 78 -3.56 -14.28 2.92
CA ARG A 78 -2.90 -14.86 1.75
C ARG A 78 -3.64 -16.12 1.26
N GLU A 79 -3.93 -17.06 2.15
CA GLU A 79 -4.66 -18.29 1.80
C GLU A 79 -6.09 -17.99 1.31
N PHE A 80 -6.74 -16.98 1.87
CA PHE A 80 -8.04 -16.52 1.40
C PHE A 80 -7.99 -15.99 -0.05
N CYS A 81 -6.95 -15.23 -0.41
CA CYS A 81 -6.77 -14.77 -1.79
C CYS A 81 -6.60 -15.96 -2.77
N TYR A 82 -5.85 -16.99 -2.39
CA TYR A 82 -5.71 -18.21 -3.20
C TYR A 82 -7.03 -18.99 -3.31
N HIS A 83 -7.80 -19.06 -2.22
CA HIS A 83 -9.13 -19.66 -2.23
C HIS A 83 -10.06 -18.91 -3.20
N LEU A 84 -10.05 -17.59 -3.17
CA LEU A 84 -10.84 -16.78 -4.10
C LEU A 84 -10.41 -17.03 -5.56
N LEU A 85 -9.11 -17.01 -5.85
CA LEU A 85 -8.61 -17.25 -7.20
C LEU A 85 -8.98 -18.64 -7.72
N PHE A 86 -8.97 -19.67 -6.85
CA PHE A 86 -9.36 -21.02 -7.22
C PHE A 86 -10.84 -21.10 -7.62
N HIS A 87 -11.73 -20.44 -6.90
CA HIS A 87 -13.16 -20.45 -7.17
C HIS A 87 -13.60 -19.42 -8.23
N PHE A 88 -12.83 -18.34 -8.38
CA PHE A 88 -13.09 -17.23 -9.30
C PHE A 88 -11.86 -16.95 -10.16
N PRO A 89 -11.50 -17.84 -11.10
CA PRO A 89 -10.25 -17.75 -11.86
C PRO A 89 -10.17 -16.52 -12.78
N THR A 90 -11.29 -15.86 -13.05
CA THR A 90 -11.34 -14.61 -13.83
C THR A 90 -10.98 -13.36 -12.99
N MET A 91 -10.87 -13.49 -11.66
CA MET A 91 -10.61 -12.39 -10.73
C MET A 91 -9.43 -11.47 -11.12
N PRO A 92 -8.33 -11.96 -11.71
CA PRO A 92 -7.26 -11.06 -12.16
C PRO A 92 -7.64 -10.15 -13.32
N ASN A 93 -8.66 -10.53 -14.09
CA ASN A 93 -9.08 -9.82 -15.30
C ASN A 93 -10.41 -9.08 -15.16
N GLU A 94 -11.26 -9.51 -14.24
CA GLU A 94 -12.63 -9.04 -14.07
C GLU A 94 -12.88 -8.61 -12.62
N ALA A 95 -13.66 -7.55 -12.44
CA ALA A 95 -14.07 -7.14 -11.11
C ALA A 95 -14.93 -8.22 -10.45
N PHE A 96 -14.62 -8.60 -9.21
CA PHE A 96 -15.39 -9.60 -8.46
C PHE A 96 -16.86 -9.17 -8.31
N ASN A 97 -17.09 -7.88 -8.00
CA ASN A 97 -18.43 -7.29 -8.13
C ASN A 97 -18.63 -6.78 -9.56
N PRO A 98 -19.50 -7.44 -10.37
CA PRO A 98 -19.68 -7.12 -11.79
C PRO A 98 -20.19 -5.71 -12.06
N LYS A 99 -20.82 -5.03 -11.10
CA LYS A 99 -21.23 -3.62 -11.25
C LYS A 99 -20.06 -2.68 -11.55
N PHE A 100 -18.85 -3.02 -11.09
CA PHE A 100 -17.66 -2.22 -11.34
C PHE A 100 -17.15 -2.26 -12.80
N SER A 101 -17.72 -3.14 -13.65
CA SER A 101 -17.51 -3.04 -15.11
C SER A 101 -18.12 -1.77 -15.71
N PHE A 102 -19.12 -1.20 -15.03
CA PHE A 102 -19.77 0.07 -15.41
C PHE A 102 -19.22 1.29 -14.65
N PHE A 103 -18.20 1.09 -13.80
CA PHE A 103 -17.61 2.22 -13.09
C PHE A 103 -16.93 3.17 -14.10
N PRO A 104 -17.19 4.48 -14.03
CA PRO A 104 -16.66 5.45 -14.98
C PRO A 104 -15.18 5.75 -14.69
N TRP A 105 -14.31 4.79 -15.06
CA TRP A 105 -12.87 4.99 -14.98
C TRP A 105 -12.43 6.07 -15.95
N ASP A 106 -11.47 6.88 -15.52
CA ASP A 106 -10.78 7.86 -16.37
C ASP A 106 -9.67 7.15 -17.16
N ASP A 107 -9.25 7.78 -18.27
CA ASP A 107 -8.12 7.35 -19.10
C ASP A 107 -7.17 8.53 -19.27
N ASP A 108 -6.23 8.67 -18.33
CA ASP A 108 -5.26 9.75 -18.30
C ASP A 108 -3.84 9.18 -18.17
N PRO A 109 -3.14 8.97 -19.29
CA PRO A 109 -1.80 8.40 -19.29
C PRO A 109 -0.76 9.32 -18.62
N GLU A 110 -0.94 10.63 -18.62
CA GLU A 110 0.00 11.57 -17.97
C GLU A 110 -0.08 11.41 -16.45
N ARG A 111 -1.30 11.34 -15.90
CA ARG A 111 -1.50 11.05 -14.46
C ARG A 111 -1.01 9.65 -14.06
N LEU A 112 -1.19 8.66 -14.94
CA LEU A 112 -0.65 7.32 -14.69
C LEU A 112 0.88 7.35 -14.59
N VAL A 113 1.57 8.00 -15.53
CA VAL A 113 3.03 8.16 -15.52
C VAL A 113 3.50 8.95 -14.29
N ALA A 114 2.80 10.02 -13.91
CA ALA A 114 3.11 10.78 -12.71
C ALA A 114 3.00 9.92 -11.44
N TRP A 115 1.98 9.07 -11.35
CA TRP A 115 1.82 8.12 -10.25
C TRP A 115 2.93 7.06 -10.26
N GLN A 116 3.21 6.42 -11.39
CA GLN A 116 4.25 5.40 -11.54
C GLN A 116 5.65 5.93 -11.16
N SER A 117 5.94 7.17 -11.51
CA SER A 117 7.24 7.81 -11.27
C SER A 117 7.37 8.46 -9.89
N GLY A 118 6.30 8.46 -9.06
CA GLY A 118 6.31 9.13 -7.77
C GLY A 118 6.47 10.65 -7.89
N GLN A 119 5.65 11.24 -8.78
CA GLN A 119 5.61 12.69 -9.10
C GLN A 119 4.18 13.24 -8.97
N THR A 120 3.42 12.73 -7.99
CA THR A 120 2.02 13.13 -7.80
C THR A 120 1.86 14.44 -7.04
N GLY A 121 2.91 14.90 -6.37
CA GLY A 121 2.86 16.02 -5.43
C GLY A 121 2.30 15.65 -4.05
N TYR A 122 2.00 14.38 -3.80
CA TYR A 122 1.61 13.85 -2.50
C TYR A 122 2.75 13.01 -1.91
N PRO A 123 3.53 13.55 -0.96
CA PRO A 123 4.81 12.96 -0.55
C PRO A 123 4.75 11.50 -0.10
N ILE A 124 3.70 11.08 0.62
CA ILE A 124 3.55 9.67 1.03
C ILE A 124 3.27 8.73 -0.14
N VAL A 125 2.57 9.20 -1.18
CA VAL A 125 2.32 8.45 -2.41
C VAL A 125 3.62 8.34 -3.20
N ASP A 126 4.30 9.47 -3.40
CA ASP A 126 5.56 9.55 -4.15
C ASP A 126 6.65 8.71 -3.48
N ALA A 127 6.74 8.75 -2.15
CA ALA A 127 7.64 7.90 -1.37
C ALA A 127 7.40 6.40 -1.63
N GLY A 128 6.15 5.98 -1.64
CA GLY A 128 5.79 4.59 -1.91
C GLY A 128 6.16 4.13 -3.30
N MET A 129 5.87 4.93 -4.32
CA MET A 129 6.17 4.59 -5.71
C MET A 129 7.68 4.56 -5.98
N ARG A 130 8.45 5.46 -5.34
CA ARG A 130 9.91 5.48 -5.45
C ARG A 130 10.58 4.33 -4.69
N GLU A 131 10.07 3.95 -3.49
CA GLU A 131 10.50 2.73 -2.79
C GLU A 131 10.29 1.52 -3.69
N LEU A 132 9.10 1.37 -4.27
CA LEU A 132 8.76 0.27 -5.17
C LEU A 132 9.77 0.17 -6.31
N TRP A 133 9.99 1.25 -7.04
CA TRP A 133 10.88 1.27 -8.19
C TRP A 133 12.34 0.95 -7.85
N GLN A 134 12.83 1.47 -6.72
CA GLN A 134 14.22 1.28 -6.34
C GLN A 134 14.52 -0.08 -5.71
N THR A 135 13.52 -0.70 -5.04
CA THR A 135 13.76 -1.88 -4.19
C THR A 135 12.97 -3.11 -4.59
N GLY A 136 11.95 -2.96 -5.42
CA GLY A 136 10.99 -4.03 -5.68
C GLY A 136 10.09 -4.37 -4.48
N PHE A 137 10.09 -3.53 -3.44
CA PHE A 137 9.28 -3.70 -2.23
C PHE A 137 8.49 -2.44 -1.94
N MET A 138 7.35 -2.58 -1.31
CA MET A 138 6.58 -1.48 -0.73
C MET A 138 5.89 -1.97 0.53
N HIS A 139 5.96 -1.17 1.58
CA HIS A 139 5.28 -1.47 2.84
C HIS A 139 3.76 -1.59 2.66
N ASN A 140 3.09 -2.57 3.30
CA ASN A 140 1.66 -2.84 3.09
C ASN A 140 0.75 -1.62 3.28
N ARG A 141 0.98 -0.82 4.33
CA ARG A 141 0.21 0.41 4.56
C ARG A 141 0.33 1.38 3.38
N VAL A 142 1.50 1.50 2.81
CA VAL A 142 1.76 2.39 1.68
C VAL A 142 1.12 1.85 0.40
N ARG A 143 1.16 0.51 0.16
CA ARG A 143 0.42 -0.11 -0.96
C ARG A 143 -1.06 0.28 -0.96
N MET A 144 -1.71 0.27 0.22
CA MET A 144 -3.11 0.68 0.34
C MET A 144 -3.32 2.17 0.00
N VAL A 145 -2.39 3.04 0.41
CA VAL A 145 -2.46 4.49 0.15
C VAL A 145 -2.30 4.78 -1.34
N VAL A 146 -1.25 4.24 -1.97
CA VAL A 146 -0.96 4.50 -3.40
C VAL A 146 -2.02 3.87 -4.32
N ALA A 147 -2.57 2.69 -3.96
CA ALA A 147 -3.64 2.06 -4.72
C ALA A 147 -4.96 2.83 -4.57
N SER A 148 -5.28 3.31 -3.37
CA SER A 148 -6.44 4.18 -3.17
C SER A 148 -6.28 5.51 -3.91
N PHE A 149 -5.07 6.05 -4.00
CA PHE A 149 -4.82 7.27 -4.76
C PHE A 149 -5.09 7.06 -6.24
N LEU A 150 -4.54 6.02 -6.85
CA LEU A 150 -4.78 5.69 -8.26
C LEU A 150 -6.28 5.55 -8.55
N THR A 151 -6.98 4.72 -7.78
CA THR A 151 -8.37 4.32 -8.08
C THR A 151 -9.41 5.36 -7.67
N LYS A 152 -9.12 6.23 -6.69
CA LYS A 152 -10.08 7.16 -6.11
C LYS A 152 -9.75 8.63 -6.36
N HIS A 153 -8.47 9.01 -6.37
CA HIS A 153 -8.09 10.39 -6.66
C HIS A 153 -7.91 10.62 -8.15
N LEU A 154 -7.32 9.65 -8.84
CA LEU A 154 -7.13 9.74 -10.29
C LEU A 154 -8.25 9.08 -11.09
N LEU A 155 -9.12 8.30 -10.44
CA LEU A 155 -10.17 7.48 -11.09
C LEU A 155 -9.64 6.55 -12.18
N LEU A 156 -8.35 6.20 -12.14
CA LEU A 156 -7.76 5.27 -13.08
C LEU A 156 -8.10 3.84 -12.71
N ASN A 157 -8.26 3.00 -13.75
CA ASN A 157 -8.64 1.61 -13.55
C ASN A 157 -7.61 0.87 -12.68
N TRP A 158 -8.08 0.11 -11.70
CA TRP A 158 -7.26 -0.67 -10.78
C TRP A 158 -6.30 -1.62 -11.50
N ARG A 159 -6.65 -2.09 -12.70
CA ARG A 159 -5.79 -2.97 -13.50
C ARG A 159 -4.47 -2.31 -13.91
N ALA A 160 -4.47 -1.02 -14.25
CA ALA A 160 -3.22 -0.32 -14.56
C ALA A 160 -2.24 -0.31 -13.38
N GLY A 161 -2.77 -0.21 -12.16
CA GLY A 161 -1.96 -0.31 -10.95
C GLY A 161 -1.55 -1.75 -10.62
N GLU A 162 -2.43 -2.72 -10.83
CA GLU A 162 -2.15 -4.15 -10.64
C GLU A 162 -1.04 -4.63 -11.59
N GLU A 163 -1.08 -4.25 -12.86
CA GLU A 163 -0.06 -4.55 -13.86
C GLU A 163 1.29 -3.91 -13.49
N TRP A 164 1.28 -2.64 -13.03
CA TRP A 164 2.51 -1.99 -12.55
C TRP A 164 3.12 -2.68 -11.34
N PHE A 165 2.28 -3.12 -10.38
CA PHE A 165 2.76 -3.87 -9.21
C PHE A 165 3.28 -5.23 -9.61
N TRP A 166 2.67 -5.89 -10.60
CA TRP A 166 3.15 -7.16 -11.13
C TRP A 166 4.57 -7.05 -11.71
N ASP A 167 4.84 -5.96 -12.43
CA ASP A 167 6.16 -5.74 -13.04
C ASP A 167 7.24 -5.34 -12.02
N CYS A 168 6.87 -4.58 -10.99
CA CYS A 168 7.84 -3.97 -10.09
C CYS A 168 8.09 -4.76 -8.80
N LEU A 169 7.09 -5.49 -8.27
CA LEU A 169 7.20 -6.13 -6.97
C LEU A 169 7.97 -7.46 -7.01
N LEU A 170 8.94 -7.63 -6.11
CA LEU A 170 9.62 -8.90 -5.88
C LEU A 170 8.70 -9.99 -5.34
N ASP A 171 7.62 -9.60 -4.68
CA ASP A 171 6.61 -10.49 -4.10
C ASP A 171 5.32 -10.55 -4.94
N ALA A 172 5.37 -10.14 -6.20
CA ALA A 172 4.21 -10.17 -7.09
C ALA A 172 3.58 -11.56 -7.14
N ASP A 173 2.34 -11.67 -6.68
CA ASP A 173 1.56 -12.89 -6.57
C ASP A 173 0.17 -12.65 -7.15
N ILE A 174 -0.24 -13.46 -8.11
CA ILE A 174 -1.47 -13.22 -8.87
C ILE A 174 -2.72 -13.16 -7.98
N ALA A 175 -2.81 -14.05 -6.98
CA ALA A 175 -3.96 -14.09 -6.08
C ALA A 175 -3.98 -12.87 -5.16
N SER A 176 -2.85 -12.61 -4.47
CA SER A 176 -2.73 -11.51 -3.51
C SER A 176 -2.79 -10.15 -4.18
N ASN A 177 -2.18 -9.98 -5.36
CA ASN A 177 -2.18 -8.73 -6.11
C ASN A 177 -3.60 -8.37 -6.56
N ALA A 178 -4.26 -9.24 -7.33
CA ALA A 178 -5.61 -9.01 -7.82
C ALA A 178 -6.63 -8.80 -6.68
N CYS A 179 -6.58 -9.66 -5.65
CA CYS A 179 -7.47 -9.55 -4.50
C CYS A 179 -7.31 -8.21 -3.77
N SER A 180 -6.07 -7.80 -3.53
CA SER A 180 -5.77 -6.57 -2.78
C SER A 180 -6.11 -5.30 -3.57
N TRP A 181 -5.84 -5.28 -4.88
CA TRP A 181 -6.23 -4.18 -5.75
C TRP A 181 -7.75 -4.02 -5.81
N GLN A 182 -8.49 -5.11 -5.92
CA GLN A 182 -9.95 -5.09 -5.91
C GLN A 182 -10.51 -4.71 -4.53
N TRP A 183 -9.87 -5.15 -3.44
CA TRP A 183 -10.26 -4.72 -2.10
C TRP A 183 -10.13 -3.20 -1.94
N VAL A 184 -8.98 -2.63 -2.32
CA VAL A 184 -8.79 -1.17 -2.30
C VAL A 184 -9.74 -0.51 -3.29
N GLY A 185 -9.90 -1.03 -4.51
CA GLY A 185 -10.80 -0.50 -5.54
C GLY A 185 -12.27 -0.46 -5.11
N GLY A 186 -12.67 -1.38 -4.22
CA GLY A 186 -14.04 -1.50 -3.71
C GLY A 186 -14.87 -2.57 -4.44
N SER A 187 -14.29 -3.29 -5.39
CA SER A 187 -14.94 -4.36 -6.18
C SER A 187 -14.70 -5.77 -5.65
N GLY A 188 -13.81 -5.94 -4.65
CA GLY A 188 -13.41 -7.25 -4.13
C GLY A 188 -14.47 -7.94 -3.26
N ALA A 189 -14.27 -9.23 -3.00
CA ALA A 189 -15.17 -10.08 -2.22
C ALA A 189 -15.35 -9.61 -0.77
N ASP A 190 -14.28 -9.09 -0.15
CA ASP A 190 -14.28 -8.53 1.22
C ASP A 190 -14.00 -7.02 1.18
N ALA A 191 -14.50 -6.35 0.14
CA ALA A 191 -14.43 -4.92 0.06
C ALA A 191 -15.19 -4.29 1.25
N SER A 192 -14.65 -3.20 1.77
CA SER A 192 -15.29 -2.45 2.85
C SER A 192 -16.77 -2.21 2.55
N PRO A 193 -17.68 -2.29 3.55
CA PRO A 193 -19.11 -2.09 3.33
C PRO A 193 -19.46 -0.72 2.73
N TYR A 194 -18.50 0.19 2.68
CA TYR A 194 -18.61 1.48 2.01
C TYR A 194 -17.35 1.76 1.19
N PHE A 195 -17.49 2.57 0.15
CA PHE A 195 -16.41 2.98 -0.74
C PHE A 195 -15.41 3.89 0.00
N ARG A 196 -14.38 3.28 0.58
CA ARG A 196 -13.40 3.97 1.42
C ARG A 196 -12.35 4.69 0.59
N ILE A 197 -12.19 5.99 0.81
CA ILE A 197 -11.17 6.84 0.19
C ILE A 197 -10.15 7.21 1.26
N PHE A 198 -8.89 6.81 1.07
CA PHE A 198 -7.82 7.23 1.97
C PHE A 198 -7.42 8.67 1.65
N ASN A 199 -7.37 9.52 2.68
CA ASN A 199 -6.77 10.84 2.53
C ASN A 199 -5.24 10.69 2.66
N PRO A 200 -4.44 10.92 1.60
CA PRO A 200 -3.00 10.67 1.65
C PRO A 200 -2.28 11.57 2.66
N ILE A 201 -2.73 12.80 2.87
CA ILE A 201 -2.18 13.71 3.88
C ILE A 201 -2.36 13.10 5.27
N ALA A 202 -3.61 12.75 5.63
CA ALA A 202 -3.92 12.17 6.93
C ALA A 202 -3.25 10.80 7.15
N GLN A 203 -3.02 10.01 6.07
CA GLN A 203 -2.28 8.76 6.16
C GLN A 203 -0.80 9.04 6.48
N GLY A 204 -0.17 10.02 5.84
CA GLY A 204 1.19 10.44 6.13
C GLY A 204 1.32 10.95 7.56
N GLU A 205 0.49 11.91 7.96
CA GLU A 205 0.49 12.48 9.32
C GLU A 205 0.28 11.42 10.42
N LYS A 206 -0.46 10.36 10.12
CA LYS A 206 -0.74 9.28 11.09
C LYS A 206 0.35 8.22 11.15
N PHE A 207 0.82 7.73 10.02
CA PHE A 207 1.68 6.55 9.92
C PHE A 207 3.15 6.85 9.64
N ASP A 208 3.46 8.09 9.29
CA ASP A 208 4.82 8.61 9.12
C ASP A 208 4.95 10.00 9.78
N LYS A 209 4.53 10.08 11.04
CA LYS A 209 4.39 11.33 11.79
C LYS A 209 5.69 12.15 11.85
N ALA A 210 6.82 11.47 12.07
CA ALA A 210 8.15 12.09 12.09
C ALA A 210 8.75 12.24 10.67
N GLY A 211 8.06 11.74 9.65
CA GLY A 211 8.48 11.85 8.27
C GLY A 211 9.69 11.01 7.87
N ALA A 212 10.09 10.05 8.69
CA ALA A 212 11.32 9.29 8.44
C ALA A 212 11.22 8.46 7.13
N TYR A 213 10.05 7.91 6.83
CA TYR A 213 9.80 7.20 5.59
C TYR A 213 9.77 8.16 4.39
N THR A 214 8.98 9.23 4.48
CA THR A 214 8.83 10.22 3.40
C THR A 214 10.16 10.90 3.08
N ARG A 215 10.90 11.37 4.07
CA ARG A 215 12.21 12.02 3.88
C ARG A 215 13.24 11.11 3.21
N ARG A 216 13.19 9.82 3.51
CA ARG A 216 14.08 8.83 2.89
C ARG A 216 13.86 8.70 1.39
N TRP A 217 12.59 8.69 0.95
CA TRP A 217 12.24 8.37 -0.43
C TRP A 217 11.94 9.61 -1.29
N VAL A 218 11.70 10.75 -0.64
CA VAL A 218 11.45 12.05 -1.29
C VAL A 218 12.41 13.08 -0.68
N PRO A 219 13.71 12.99 -0.99
CA PRO A 219 14.72 13.85 -0.40
C PRO A 219 14.50 15.34 -0.68
N GLU A 220 13.79 15.69 -1.75
CA GLU A 220 13.47 17.07 -2.13
C GLU A 220 12.66 17.80 -1.06
N VAL A 221 11.87 17.09 -0.24
CA VAL A 221 11.06 17.67 0.83
C VAL A 221 11.62 17.37 2.23
N ALA A 222 12.83 16.79 2.32
CA ALA A 222 13.35 16.26 3.58
C ALA A 222 13.55 17.34 4.65
N ASP A 223 13.88 18.56 4.26
CA ASP A 223 14.13 19.67 5.19
C ASP A 223 12.87 20.46 5.57
N LEU A 224 11.70 20.06 5.04
CA LEU A 224 10.44 20.66 5.47
C LEU A 224 10.12 20.33 6.94
N PRO A 225 9.57 21.28 7.71
CA PRO A 225 8.99 20.97 9.02
C PRO A 225 7.90 19.91 8.92
N ASP A 226 7.77 19.04 9.94
CA ASP A 226 6.79 17.94 10.00
C ASP A 226 5.36 18.39 9.65
N LYS A 227 5.01 19.59 10.08
CA LYS A 227 3.69 20.20 9.80
C LYS A 227 3.35 20.28 8.32
N TYR A 228 4.35 20.48 7.46
CA TYR A 228 4.17 20.69 6.02
C TYR A 228 4.67 19.53 5.17
N LEU A 229 5.34 18.55 5.78
CA LEU A 229 5.98 17.45 5.05
C LEU A 229 5.02 16.69 4.14
N HIS A 230 3.81 16.41 4.60
CA HIS A 230 2.81 15.66 3.85
C HIS A 230 1.86 16.54 3.01
N LYS A 231 2.06 17.86 3.04
CA LYS A 231 1.28 18.88 2.33
C LYS A 231 2.13 20.11 2.00
N PRO A 232 3.20 19.96 1.20
CA PRO A 232 4.16 21.04 0.91
C PRO A 232 3.50 22.30 0.37
N TRP A 233 2.44 22.17 -0.41
CA TRP A 233 1.69 23.28 -1.00
C TRP A 233 0.95 24.17 0.01
N GLU A 234 0.83 23.77 1.26
CA GLU A 234 0.28 24.58 2.34
C GLU A 234 1.38 25.35 3.11
N ALA A 235 2.65 25.10 2.80
CA ALA A 235 3.74 25.78 3.46
C ALA A 235 3.89 27.22 2.95
N PRO A 236 4.17 28.20 3.83
CA PRO A 236 4.55 29.54 3.42
C PRO A 236 5.81 29.57 2.54
N ASP A 237 5.92 30.57 1.66
CA ASP A 237 7.04 30.68 0.73
C ASP A 237 8.40 30.74 1.40
N ASP A 238 8.52 31.42 2.54
CA ASP A 238 9.75 31.51 3.32
C ASP A 238 10.16 30.14 3.90
N VAL A 239 9.20 29.31 4.29
CA VAL A 239 9.44 27.93 4.75
C VAL A 239 9.87 27.03 3.59
N LEU A 240 9.23 27.13 2.44
CA LEU A 240 9.63 26.41 1.24
C LEU A 240 11.05 26.78 0.82
N LEU A 241 11.34 28.08 0.78
CA LEU A 241 12.68 28.59 0.43
C LEU A 241 13.75 28.09 1.39
N ALA A 242 13.49 28.15 2.69
CA ALA A 242 14.42 27.66 3.72
C ALA A 242 14.71 26.15 3.61
N ALA A 243 13.72 25.38 3.17
CA ALA A 243 13.85 23.93 2.93
C ALA A 243 14.37 23.60 1.51
N GLY A 244 14.68 24.59 0.67
CA GLY A 244 15.15 24.37 -0.70
C GLY A 244 14.07 23.82 -1.66
N VAL A 245 12.79 23.90 -1.28
CA VAL A 245 11.67 23.39 -2.08
C VAL A 245 11.12 24.49 -2.98
N ARG A 246 11.00 24.17 -4.27
CA ARG A 246 10.29 24.99 -5.26
C ARG A 246 9.24 24.14 -5.92
N LEU A 247 7.97 24.41 -5.59
CA LEU A 247 6.85 23.67 -6.18
C LEU A 247 6.76 23.93 -7.68
N GLY A 248 6.60 22.87 -8.45
CA GLY A 248 6.62 22.89 -9.91
C GLY A 248 8.03 22.84 -10.54
N ASP A 249 9.10 22.86 -9.71
CA ASP A 249 10.49 22.77 -10.17
C ASP A 249 11.22 21.62 -9.45
N THR A 250 11.57 21.77 -8.15
CA THR A 250 12.27 20.72 -7.40
C THR A 250 11.33 19.63 -6.88
N TYR A 251 10.06 19.97 -6.65
CA TYR A 251 9.02 19.04 -6.27
C TYR A 251 7.69 19.44 -6.93
N PRO A 252 6.88 18.49 -7.46
CA PRO A 252 5.66 18.83 -8.18
C PRO A 252 4.57 19.46 -7.30
N HIS A 253 3.70 20.25 -7.92
CA HIS A 253 2.40 20.56 -7.34
C HIS A 253 1.53 19.32 -7.28
N PRO A 254 0.54 19.22 -6.34
CA PRO A 254 -0.46 18.17 -6.39
C PRO A 254 -1.15 18.08 -7.74
N ILE A 255 -1.12 16.90 -8.38
CA ILE A 255 -1.74 16.70 -9.71
C ILE A 255 -3.28 16.70 -9.64
N VAL A 256 -3.86 16.54 -8.45
CA VAL A 256 -5.29 16.68 -8.16
C VAL A 256 -5.49 17.28 -6.77
N ASP A 257 -6.56 18.04 -6.58
CA ASP A 257 -7.00 18.48 -5.25
C ASP A 257 -7.75 17.36 -4.54
N HIS A 258 -7.39 17.06 -3.28
CA HIS A 258 -7.97 15.96 -2.52
C HIS A 258 -9.49 16.07 -2.36
N LYS A 259 -10.01 17.26 -2.07
CA LYS A 259 -11.44 17.45 -1.81
C LYS A 259 -12.24 17.22 -3.09
N THR A 260 -11.82 17.86 -4.18
CA THR A 260 -12.44 17.72 -5.51
C THR A 260 -12.39 16.26 -5.99
N ALA A 261 -11.23 15.62 -5.88
CA ALA A 261 -11.06 14.22 -6.26
C ALA A 261 -11.96 13.28 -5.44
N ARG A 262 -12.07 13.52 -4.12
CA ARG A 262 -12.96 12.75 -3.25
C ARG A 262 -14.43 12.90 -3.65
N GLU A 263 -14.87 14.11 -3.96
CA GLU A 263 -16.24 14.38 -4.42
C GLU A 263 -16.52 13.68 -5.75
N ALA A 264 -15.58 13.73 -6.70
CA ALA A 264 -15.67 13.03 -7.98
C ALA A 264 -15.77 11.50 -7.78
N ALA A 265 -14.92 10.92 -6.92
CA ALA A 265 -14.95 9.48 -6.63
C ALA A 265 -16.28 9.04 -5.99
N LEU A 266 -16.84 9.83 -5.08
CA LEU A 266 -18.13 9.52 -4.47
C LEU A 266 -19.29 9.65 -5.46
N SER A 267 -19.23 10.63 -6.37
CA SER A 267 -20.19 10.77 -7.46
C SER A 267 -20.12 9.57 -8.41
N ALA A 268 -18.91 9.18 -8.85
CA ALA A 268 -18.69 8.01 -9.69
C ALA A 268 -19.22 6.73 -9.02
N TYR A 269 -18.95 6.53 -7.72
CA TYR A 269 -19.50 5.38 -6.99
C TYR A 269 -21.04 5.43 -6.87
N GLY A 270 -21.60 6.64 -6.80
CA GLY A 270 -23.06 6.85 -6.78
C GLY A 270 -23.74 6.28 -8.02
N THR A 271 -23.11 6.32 -9.18
CA THR A 271 -23.67 5.77 -10.43
C THR A 271 -23.90 4.25 -10.36
N LEU A 272 -23.05 3.52 -9.60
CA LEU A 272 -23.22 2.07 -9.42
C LEU A 272 -24.46 1.69 -8.62
N LYS A 273 -24.90 2.58 -7.71
CA LYS A 273 -26.11 2.35 -6.90
C LYS A 273 -27.41 2.45 -7.71
N SER A 274 -27.36 3.16 -8.83
CA SER A 274 -28.53 3.29 -9.73
C SER A 274 -28.69 2.11 -10.70
N LEU A 275 -27.81 1.11 -10.61
CA LEU A 275 -27.85 -0.14 -11.40
C LEU A 275 -28.59 -1.28 -10.67
N ASP A 276 -29.24 -0.98 -9.53
CA ASP A 276 -30.08 -1.93 -8.78
C ASP A 276 -31.49 -2.04 -9.31
#